data_92f63b85a4b7f334bf593346c86f82a2
#
_entry.id   92f63b85a4b7f334bf593346c86f82a2
#
_cell.length_a   1.000
_cell.length_b   1.000
_cell.length_c   1.000
_cell.angle_alpha   90.00
_cell.angle_beta   90.00
_cell.angle_gamma   90.00
#
_symmetry.space_group_name_H-M   'P 1'
#
loop_
_entity.id
_entity.type
_entity.pdbx_description
1 polymer ?
#
loop_
_entity_poly.entity_id
_entity_poly.type
_entity_poly.pdbx_seq_one_letter_code
_entity_poly.pdbx_strand_id
1 'polypeptide(L)'
;MPSHNQSLCGPAAQHAVIRQPDILQLVAMSPLSSDTIFHFTRSREYLLDILTNELRPHYSLEDFTPVATQSIPSHGHTFAFPLISFCDIPLSQTAAHMQTYGNYAIGLTKAWAISKSVTPLHYYHAQSSTLHAINELIQHQWDQAGEAQGTPIGGTMSRLVCFLKPYEGEFFRPGEPPRHVRFYDEREWRFVPVEAGNT
;
A
#
# COMPACT_ATOMS: atom_id res chain seq x y z
N MET A 1 56.16 0.15 -12.52
CA MET A 1 54.76 -0.29 -12.65
C MET A 1 53.93 0.59 -11.75
N PRO A 2 53.21 1.63 -12.25
CA PRO A 2 52.35 2.43 -11.41
C PRO A 2 50.93 1.85 -11.40
N SER A 3 50.39 1.71 -10.20
CA SER A 3 49.02 1.30 -9.89
C SER A 3 48.02 2.40 -10.26
N HIS A 4 47.07 2.11 -11.13
CA HIS A 4 45.93 2.98 -11.42
C HIS A 4 44.88 2.80 -10.32
N ASN A 5 44.75 3.82 -9.49
CA ASN A 5 43.65 3.97 -8.57
C ASN A 5 42.59 4.83 -9.29
N GLN A 6 41.57 4.21 -9.86
CA GLN A 6 40.42 4.92 -10.43
C GLN A 6 39.43 5.23 -9.32
N SER A 7 39.40 6.50 -8.93
CA SER A 7 38.37 7.09 -8.07
C SER A 7 37.04 7.06 -8.80
N LEU A 8 36.11 6.26 -8.31
CA LEU A 8 34.69 6.28 -8.69
C LEU A 8 33.99 7.43 -7.96
N CYS A 9 34.20 8.65 -8.45
CA CYS A 9 33.41 9.80 -8.04
C CYS A 9 32.27 9.95 -9.05
N GLY A 10 31.09 9.38 -8.76
CA GLY A 10 29.86 9.62 -9.50
C GLY A 10 29.40 11.07 -9.29
N PRO A 11 28.57 11.63 -10.21
CA PRO A 11 28.09 13.00 -10.08
C PRO A 11 27.32 13.17 -8.77
N ALA A 12 27.69 14.19 -8.00
CA ALA A 12 27.05 14.54 -6.75
C ALA A 12 25.53 14.75 -6.98
N ALA A 13 24.72 13.96 -6.29
CA ALA A 13 23.29 14.17 -6.27
C ALA A 13 23.02 15.60 -5.77
N GLN A 14 22.36 16.40 -6.60
CA GLN A 14 21.89 17.73 -6.18
C GLN A 14 20.84 17.52 -5.11
N HIS A 15 21.21 17.75 -3.85
CA HIS A 15 20.28 17.74 -2.74
C HIS A 15 19.29 18.90 -2.91
N ALA A 16 18.03 18.58 -3.17
CA ALA A 16 16.96 19.57 -3.07
C ALA A 16 16.82 19.98 -1.61
N VAL A 17 17.26 21.19 -1.27
CA VAL A 17 17.09 21.74 0.07
C VAL A 17 15.74 22.44 0.14
N ILE A 18 14.83 21.89 0.93
CA ILE A 18 13.55 22.55 1.27
C ILE A 18 13.87 23.73 2.19
N ARG A 19 13.55 24.95 1.74
CA ARG A 19 13.83 26.17 2.51
C ARG A 19 12.77 26.39 3.59
N GLN A 20 13.17 26.97 4.71
CA GLN A 20 12.33 27.23 5.89
C GLN A 20 11.00 27.98 5.60
N PRO A 21 10.88 28.92 4.62
CA PRO A 21 9.63 29.54 4.25
C PRO A 21 8.58 28.57 3.71
N ASP A 22 9.02 27.49 3.04
CA ASP A 22 8.13 26.49 2.44
C ASP A 22 7.42 25.65 3.52
N ILE A 23 8.05 25.47 4.67
CA ILE A 23 7.47 24.74 5.82
C ILE A 23 6.40 25.59 6.52
N LEU A 24 6.61 26.90 6.66
CA LEU A 24 5.64 27.80 7.29
C LEU A 24 4.38 27.99 6.45
N GLN A 25 4.49 27.90 5.14
CA GLN A 25 3.33 27.99 4.22
C GLN A 25 2.47 26.72 4.25
N LEU A 26 3.07 25.56 4.50
CA LEU A 26 2.36 24.28 4.69
C LEU A 26 1.51 24.26 5.98
N VAL A 27 1.93 24.97 7.02
CA VAL A 27 1.20 25.02 8.31
C VAL A 27 -0.07 25.87 8.23
N ALA A 28 -0.16 26.79 7.27
CA ALA A 28 -1.33 27.66 7.08
C ALA A 28 -2.46 27.04 6.22
N MET A 29 -2.24 25.85 5.65
CA MET A 29 -3.26 25.16 4.86
C MET A 29 -4.19 24.34 5.77
N SER A 30 -5.50 24.48 5.58
CA SER A 30 -6.46 23.55 6.19
C SER A 30 -6.07 22.11 5.90
N PRO A 31 -6.08 21.22 6.91
CA PRO A 31 -5.71 19.82 6.69
C PRO A 31 -6.64 19.19 5.66
N LEU A 32 -6.07 18.61 4.60
CA LEU A 32 -6.82 17.84 3.59
C LEU A 32 -7.33 16.50 4.13
N SER A 33 -6.86 16.11 5.30
CA SER A 33 -7.13 14.85 5.96
C SER A 33 -7.95 15.12 7.21
N SER A 34 -9.06 14.41 7.36
CA SER A 34 -9.87 14.45 8.58
C SER A 34 -9.23 13.59 9.69
N ASP A 35 -9.72 13.73 10.94
CA ASP A 35 -9.33 12.82 12.03
C ASP A 35 -10.01 11.44 11.94
N THR A 36 -10.71 11.18 10.85
CA THR A 36 -11.53 9.98 10.63
C THR A 36 -11.10 9.25 9.37
N ILE A 37 -11.00 7.93 9.47
CA ILE A 37 -10.90 7.03 8.32
C ILE A 37 -12.20 6.25 8.19
N PHE A 38 -12.56 5.83 6.97
CA PHE A 38 -13.83 5.17 6.67
C PHE A 38 -13.62 3.78 6.09
N HIS A 39 -14.34 2.81 6.60
CA HIS A 39 -14.51 1.51 5.97
C HIS A 39 -15.86 1.46 5.27
N PHE A 40 -15.86 1.38 3.93
CA PHE A 40 -17.06 1.31 3.11
C PHE A 40 -17.50 -0.13 2.88
N THR A 41 -18.82 -0.33 2.82
CA THR A 41 -19.43 -1.62 2.53
C THR A 41 -20.65 -1.45 1.63
N ARG A 42 -20.98 -2.52 0.88
CA ARG A 42 -22.01 -2.46 -0.17
C ARG A 42 -23.42 -2.56 0.35
N SER A 43 -23.62 -3.24 1.47
CA SER A 43 -24.98 -3.48 1.98
C SER A 43 -25.12 -3.05 3.42
N ARG A 44 -26.36 -2.75 3.78
CA ARG A 44 -26.75 -2.46 5.15
C ARG A 44 -26.49 -3.65 6.08
N GLU A 45 -26.70 -4.85 5.57
CA GLU A 45 -26.51 -6.10 6.31
C GLU A 45 -25.05 -6.28 6.74
N TYR A 46 -24.10 -6.00 5.84
CA TYR A 46 -22.68 -6.02 6.17
C TYR A 46 -22.31 -4.96 7.22
N LEU A 47 -22.88 -3.75 7.11
CA LEU A 47 -22.66 -2.73 8.13
C LEU A 47 -23.18 -3.17 9.50
N LEU A 48 -24.38 -3.77 9.54
CA LEU A 48 -24.98 -4.27 10.78
C LEU A 48 -24.17 -5.43 11.36
N ASP A 49 -23.65 -6.33 10.52
CA ASP A 49 -22.77 -7.41 10.95
C ASP A 49 -21.50 -6.88 11.61
N ILE A 50 -20.85 -5.88 10.99
CA ILE A 50 -19.66 -5.22 11.57
C ILE A 50 -19.99 -4.60 12.94
N LEU A 51 -21.14 -3.93 13.05
CA LEU A 51 -21.54 -3.25 14.30
C LEU A 51 -21.96 -4.22 15.41
N THR A 52 -22.50 -5.38 15.05
CA THR A 52 -23.00 -6.37 16.00
C THR A 52 -21.90 -7.34 16.46
N ASN A 53 -21.05 -7.72 15.53
CA ASN A 53 -20.01 -8.71 15.78
C ASN A 53 -18.65 -8.01 15.86
N GLU A 54 -17.96 -7.89 14.72
CA GLU A 54 -16.66 -7.23 14.64
C GLU A 54 -16.24 -6.94 13.19
N LEU A 55 -15.29 -6.05 13.01
CA LEU A 55 -14.64 -5.78 11.72
C LEU A 55 -13.54 -6.83 11.50
N ARG A 56 -13.77 -7.77 10.57
CA ARG A 56 -12.89 -8.91 10.32
C ARG A 56 -12.05 -8.73 9.06
N PRO A 57 -10.77 -9.15 9.07
CA PRO A 57 -9.97 -9.22 7.86
C PRO A 57 -10.58 -10.18 6.83
N HIS A 58 -10.57 -9.78 5.58
CA HIS A 58 -10.95 -10.60 4.43
C HIS A 58 -9.78 -10.70 3.46
N TYR A 59 -9.68 -11.83 2.76
CA TYR A 59 -8.69 -11.99 1.71
C TYR A 59 -8.99 -11.02 0.57
N SER A 60 -8.06 -10.12 0.29
CA SER A 60 -8.07 -9.22 -0.86
C SER A 60 -7.02 -9.66 -1.86
N LEU A 61 -7.40 -9.69 -3.13
CA LEU A 61 -6.48 -9.96 -4.23
C LEU A 61 -5.75 -8.67 -4.59
N GLU A 62 -4.43 -8.70 -4.52
CA GLU A 62 -3.57 -7.58 -4.86
C GLU A 62 -2.67 -7.98 -6.05
N ASP A 63 -2.58 -7.10 -7.05
CA ASP A 63 -1.71 -7.29 -8.21
C ASP A 63 -0.33 -6.67 -7.95
N PHE A 64 0.67 -7.53 -7.88
CA PHE A 64 2.07 -7.16 -7.70
C PHE A 64 2.88 -7.23 -9.00
N THR A 65 2.23 -7.30 -10.16
CA THR A 65 2.91 -7.31 -11.45
C THR A 65 3.97 -6.20 -11.58
N PRO A 66 3.73 -4.95 -11.13
CA PRO A 66 4.76 -3.91 -11.18
C PRO A 66 5.96 -4.14 -10.26
N VAL A 67 5.77 -4.92 -9.19
CA VAL A 67 6.82 -5.26 -8.20
C VAL A 67 7.51 -6.57 -8.57
N ALA A 68 6.91 -7.35 -9.46
CA ALA A 68 7.44 -8.63 -9.87
C ALA A 68 8.71 -8.43 -10.69
N THR A 69 9.81 -8.96 -10.19
CA THR A 69 11.07 -9.03 -10.93
C THR A 69 11.05 -10.23 -11.88
N GLN A 70 11.97 -10.27 -12.84
CA GLN A 70 12.13 -11.39 -13.75
C GLN A 70 12.40 -12.73 -13.03
N SER A 71 12.72 -12.69 -11.75
CA SER A 71 13.08 -13.84 -10.93
C SER A 71 11.89 -14.45 -10.18
N ILE A 72 10.75 -13.76 -10.09
CA ILE A 72 9.53 -14.37 -9.56
C ILE A 72 8.94 -15.21 -10.69
N PRO A 73 8.83 -16.55 -10.53
CA PRO A 73 8.28 -17.41 -11.56
C PRO A 73 6.89 -16.93 -12.01
N SER A 74 6.60 -17.09 -13.28
CA SER A 74 5.42 -16.59 -14.00
C SER A 74 4.05 -17.16 -13.56
N HIS A 75 3.92 -17.63 -12.33
CA HIS A 75 2.70 -18.25 -11.79
C HIS A 75 1.67 -17.23 -11.25
N GLY A 76 1.58 -16.07 -11.88
CA GLY A 76 0.66 -15.01 -11.48
C GLY A 76 1.24 -14.13 -10.37
N HIS A 77 1.20 -12.85 -10.59
CA HIS A 77 1.69 -11.85 -9.63
C HIS A 77 0.58 -11.34 -8.72
N THR A 78 -0.52 -12.07 -8.63
CA THR A 78 -1.68 -11.73 -7.80
C THR A 78 -1.64 -12.58 -6.55
N PHE A 79 -1.61 -11.92 -5.40
CA PHE A 79 -1.61 -12.57 -4.10
C PHE A 79 -2.84 -12.17 -3.29
N ALA A 80 -3.34 -13.10 -2.48
CA ALA A 80 -4.43 -12.85 -1.57
C ALA A 80 -3.88 -12.66 -0.16
N PHE A 81 -4.17 -11.51 0.45
CA PHE A 81 -3.79 -11.21 1.84
C PHE A 81 -5.02 -10.94 2.68
N PRO A 82 -5.06 -11.41 3.94
CA PRO A 82 -6.10 -11.02 4.87
C PRO A 82 -5.83 -9.59 5.33
N LEU A 83 -6.75 -8.68 5.02
CA LEU A 83 -6.62 -7.28 5.39
C LEU A 83 -7.99 -6.62 5.60
N ILE A 84 -7.96 -5.45 6.23
CA ILE A 84 -9.09 -4.52 6.28
C ILE A 84 -8.61 -3.20 5.71
N SER A 85 -9.30 -2.72 4.67
CA SER A 85 -9.01 -1.43 4.04
C SER A 85 -9.91 -0.34 4.59
N PHE A 86 -9.33 0.85 4.76
CA PHE A 86 -10.01 2.09 5.09
C PHE A 86 -9.57 3.16 4.10
N CYS A 87 -10.36 4.21 3.94
CA CYS A 87 -9.96 5.38 3.16
C CYS A 87 -9.91 6.64 4.04
N ASP A 88 -8.97 7.53 3.73
CA ASP A 88 -8.81 8.85 4.35
C ASP A 88 -9.28 9.94 3.38
N ILE A 89 -10.55 9.88 2.98
CA ILE A 89 -11.16 10.80 2.03
C ILE A 89 -12.16 11.68 2.77
N PRO A 90 -12.13 13.02 2.60
CA PRO A 90 -13.15 13.89 3.16
C PRO A 90 -14.55 13.48 2.69
N LEU A 91 -15.55 13.49 3.57
CA LEU A 91 -16.93 13.10 3.25
C LEU A 91 -17.49 13.82 2.01
N SER A 92 -17.08 15.07 1.79
CA SER A 92 -17.48 15.84 0.60
C SER A 92 -16.93 15.29 -0.72
N GLN A 93 -15.97 14.37 -0.68
CA GLN A 93 -15.30 13.80 -1.86
C GLN A 93 -15.55 12.29 -1.99
N THR A 94 -16.40 11.70 -1.19
CA THR A 94 -16.61 10.24 -1.17
C THR A 94 -17.50 9.73 -2.31
N ALA A 95 -18.14 10.59 -3.11
CA ALA A 95 -19.12 10.17 -4.11
C ALA A 95 -18.58 9.11 -5.10
N ALA A 96 -17.38 9.32 -5.66
CA ALA A 96 -16.75 8.35 -6.56
C ALA A 96 -16.35 7.05 -5.84
N HIS A 97 -15.88 7.17 -4.60
CA HIS A 97 -15.51 6.03 -3.76
C HIS A 97 -16.74 5.17 -3.42
N MET A 98 -17.86 5.79 -3.10
CA MET A 98 -19.15 5.11 -2.82
C MET A 98 -19.64 4.32 -4.04
N GLN A 99 -19.50 4.84 -5.25
CA GLN A 99 -19.86 4.10 -6.47
C GLN A 99 -19.06 2.80 -6.62
N THR A 100 -17.82 2.81 -6.14
CA THR A 100 -16.93 1.65 -6.21
C THR A 100 -17.15 0.68 -5.05
N TYR A 101 -17.23 1.16 -3.82
CA TYR A 101 -17.13 0.32 -2.62
C TYR A 101 -18.46 0.17 -1.87
N GLY A 102 -19.47 1.00 -2.16
CA GLY A 102 -20.80 0.93 -1.57
C GLY A 102 -21.19 2.19 -0.79
N ASN A 103 -22.46 2.27 -0.45
CA ASN A 103 -23.08 3.47 0.10
C ASN A 103 -23.16 3.50 1.64
N TYR A 104 -22.63 2.47 2.29
CA TYR A 104 -22.61 2.35 3.74
C TYR A 104 -21.18 2.44 4.24
N ALA A 105 -20.94 3.10 5.35
CA ALA A 105 -19.61 3.18 5.91
C ALA A 105 -19.63 3.27 7.43
N ILE A 106 -18.56 2.78 8.06
CA ILE A 106 -18.24 3.07 9.44
C ILE A 106 -17.05 4.02 9.49
N GLY A 107 -17.17 5.11 10.24
CA GLY A 107 -16.09 6.06 10.49
C GLY A 107 -15.40 5.76 11.82
N LEU A 108 -14.08 5.70 11.82
CA LEU A 108 -13.26 5.44 12.98
C LEU A 108 -12.21 6.53 13.11
N THR A 109 -11.87 6.92 14.33
CA THR A 109 -10.85 7.95 14.54
C THR A 109 -9.46 7.45 14.15
N LYS A 110 -8.59 8.33 13.66
CA LYS A 110 -7.19 7.98 13.40
C LYS A 110 -6.44 7.57 14.67
N ALA A 111 -6.79 8.13 15.82
CA ALA A 111 -6.23 7.70 17.10
C ALA A 111 -6.54 6.23 17.38
N TRP A 112 -7.79 5.78 17.15
CA TRP A 112 -8.14 4.37 17.21
C TRP A 112 -7.36 3.54 16.19
N ALA A 113 -7.31 3.98 14.93
CA ALA A 113 -6.61 3.29 13.86
C ALA A 113 -5.14 3.03 14.21
N ILE A 114 -4.44 4.07 14.67
CA ILE A 114 -3.02 3.99 15.10
C ILE A 114 -2.89 2.99 16.27
N SER A 115 -3.79 3.03 17.25
CA SER A 115 -3.77 2.10 18.39
C SER A 115 -3.97 0.64 17.99
N LYS A 116 -4.55 0.39 16.81
CA LYS A 116 -4.76 -0.94 16.21
C LYS A 116 -3.75 -1.30 15.11
N SER A 117 -2.66 -0.53 14.98
CA SER A 117 -1.65 -0.71 13.94
C SER A 117 -2.20 -0.60 12.51
N VAL A 118 -3.31 0.12 12.34
CA VAL A 118 -3.78 0.52 11.01
C VAL A 118 -2.86 1.63 10.51
N THR A 119 -2.32 1.49 9.30
CA THR A 119 -1.33 2.44 8.75
C THR A 119 -1.65 2.81 7.30
N PRO A 120 -1.30 4.04 6.85
CA PRO A 120 -1.44 4.42 5.46
C PRO A 120 -0.53 3.59 4.56
N LEU A 121 -0.95 3.40 3.31
CA LEU A 121 -0.16 2.71 2.30
C LEU A 121 0.99 3.56 1.77
N HIS A 122 2.04 2.88 1.34
CA HIS A 122 3.11 3.45 0.55
C HIS A 122 2.79 3.31 -0.94
N TYR A 123 2.50 4.42 -1.60
CA TYR A 123 2.24 4.44 -3.03
C TYR A 123 3.54 4.62 -3.80
N TYR A 124 3.67 3.87 -4.89
CA TYR A 124 4.80 3.95 -5.79
C TYR A 124 4.34 4.05 -7.25
N HIS A 125 5.12 4.66 -8.11
CA HIS A 125 4.91 4.63 -9.56
C HIS A 125 5.98 3.76 -10.23
N ALA A 126 5.68 3.27 -11.44
CA ALA A 126 6.47 2.25 -12.12
C ALA A 126 7.95 2.65 -12.38
N GLN A 127 8.27 3.94 -12.37
CA GLN A 127 9.63 4.46 -12.61
C GLN A 127 10.27 5.04 -11.34
N SER A 128 9.73 4.74 -10.15
CA SER A 128 10.28 5.29 -8.91
C SER A 128 11.51 4.53 -8.44
N SER A 129 12.46 5.28 -7.85
CA SER A 129 13.60 4.67 -7.14
C SER A 129 13.15 3.77 -5.99
N THR A 130 12.01 4.07 -5.37
CA THR A 130 11.40 3.24 -4.33
C THR A 130 11.03 1.87 -4.86
N LEU A 131 10.37 1.78 -6.04
CA LEU A 131 10.04 0.50 -6.66
C LEU A 131 11.32 -0.28 -7.01
N HIS A 132 12.33 0.39 -7.54
CA HIS A 132 13.62 -0.23 -7.85
C HIS A 132 14.25 -0.86 -6.59
N ALA A 133 14.34 -0.10 -5.50
CA ALA A 133 14.88 -0.60 -4.23
C ALA A 133 14.06 -1.77 -3.65
N ILE A 134 12.73 -1.71 -3.75
CA ILE A 134 11.85 -2.81 -3.34
C ILE A 134 12.14 -4.07 -4.15
N ASN A 135 12.27 -3.93 -5.48
CA ASN A 135 12.57 -5.06 -6.36
C ASN A 135 13.93 -5.69 -6.04
N GLU A 136 14.95 -4.88 -5.75
CA GLU A 136 16.26 -5.38 -5.31
C GLU A 136 16.17 -6.15 -3.99
N LEU A 137 15.39 -5.65 -3.02
CA LEU A 137 15.19 -6.34 -1.74
C LEU A 137 14.45 -7.67 -1.91
N ILE A 138 13.40 -7.69 -2.73
CA ILE A 138 12.64 -8.92 -3.04
C ILE A 138 13.55 -9.93 -3.73
N GLN A 139 14.32 -9.49 -4.73
CA GLN A 139 15.27 -10.34 -5.44
C GLN A 139 16.30 -10.94 -4.48
N HIS A 140 16.89 -10.10 -3.63
CA HIS A 140 17.89 -10.57 -2.66
C HIS A 140 17.30 -11.61 -1.70
N GLN A 141 16.07 -11.41 -1.21
CA GLN A 141 15.40 -12.39 -0.36
C GLN A 141 15.09 -13.69 -1.10
N TRP A 142 14.72 -13.61 -2.36
CA TRP A 142 14.48 -14.77 -3.21
C TRP A 142 15.76 -15.59 -3.41
N ASP A 143 16.86 -14.93 -3.73
CA ASP A 143 18.16 -15.57 -3.96
C ASP A 143 18.68 -16.26 -2.68
N GLN A 144 18.40 -15.70 -1.50
CA GLN A 144 18.78 -16.28 -0.20
C GLN A 144 17.91 -17.49 0.20
N ALA A 145 16.62 -17.49 -0.17
CA ALA A 145 15.68 -18.55 0.21
C ALA A 145 15.89 -19.86 -0.56
N GLY A 146 16.49 -19.80 -1.75
CA GLY A 146 16.67 -20.94 -2.66
C GLY A 146 15.32 -21.48 -3.19
N GLU A 147 15.37 -22.31 -4.24
CA GLU A 147 14.17 -22.86 -4.90
C GLU A 147 13.33 -23.82 -4.01
N ALA A 148 13.86 -24.23 -2.86
CA ALA A 148 13.30 -25.30 -2.04
C ALA A 148 12.12 -24.89 -1.14
N GLN A 149 11.85 -23.60 -0.96
CA GLN A 149 10.82 -23.14 -0.02
C GLN A 149 9.62 -22.48 -0.69
N GLY A 150 8.95 -23.05 -1.57
CA GLY A 150 7.63 -22.73 -2.18
C GLY A 150 6.82 -21.48 -1.77
N THR A 151 7.34 -20.62 -0.90
CA THR A 151 6.76 -19.34 -0.49
C THR A 151 7.63 -18.19 -0.98
N PRO A 152 7.17 -17.42 -1.96
CA PRO A 152 8.00 -16.42 -2.66
C PRO A 152 8.53 -15.29 -1.78
N ILE A 153 7.92 -15.04 -0.64
CA ILE A 153 8.26 -13.87 0.18
C ILE A 153 8.09 -14.28 1.64
N GLY A 154 9.19 -14.51 2.35
CA GLY A 154 9.16 -14.89 3.77
C GLY A 154 8.69 -13.76 4.70
N GLY A 155 7.99 -14.11 5.74
CA GLY A 155 7.51 -13.32 6.88
C GLY A 155 7.54 -11.78 6.81
N THR A 156 8.70 -11.18 7.05
CA THR A 156 8.84 -9.71 7.11
C THR A 156 8.60 -9.02 5.77
N MET A 157 9.08 -9.60 4.66
CA MET A 157 8.91 -9.01 3.34
C MET A 157 7.45 -9.11 2.87
N SER A 158 6.76 -10.23 3.12
CA SER A 158 5.33 -10.36 2.83
C SER A 158 4.52 -9.28 3.55
N ARG A 159 4.87 -8.98 4.80
CA ARG A 159 4.22 -7.92 5.57
C ARG A 159 4.47 -6.53 4.96
N LEU A 160 5.70 -6.23 4.54
CA LEU A 160 6.01 -4.96 3.88
C LEU A 160 5.20 -4.82 2.59
N VAL A 161 5.17 -5.87 1.77
CA VAL A 161 4.46 -5.87 0.48
C VAL A 161 2.96 -5.62 0.65
N CYS A 162 2.31 -6.08 1.73
CA CYS A 162 0.90 -5.79 2.03
C CYS A 162 0.59 -4.29 2.17
N PHE A 163 1.59 -3.45 2.44
CA PHE A 163 1.45 -2.00 2.60
C PHE A 163 1.92 -1.20 1.38
N LEU A 164 2.25 -1.87 0.28
CA LEU A 164 2.62 -1.25 -0.99
C LEU A 164 1.42 -1.24 -1.93
N LYS A 165 1.25 -0.16 -2.68
CA LYS A 165 0.23 -0.06 -3.74
C LYS A 165 0.75 0.77 -4.91
N PRO A 166 0.50 0.38 -6.16
CA PRO A 166 0.80 1.26 -7.29
C PRO A 166 0.03 2.57 -7.16
N TYR A 167 0.63 3.66 -7.62
CA TYR A 167 -0.02 4.97 -7.66
C TYR A 167 -1.29 4.94 -8.51
N GLU A 168 -1.25 4.22 -9.63
CA GLU A 168 -2.35 4.00 -10.57
C GLU A 168 -2.18 2.65 -11.25
N GLY A 169 -3.24 2.11 -11.81
CA GLY A 169 -3.22 0.82 -12.50
C GLY A 169 -4.61 0.32 -12.86
N GLU A 170 -4.66 -0.92 -13.32
CA GLU A 170 -5.91 -1.58 -13.68
C GLU A 170 -6.64 -2.07 -12.43
N PHE A 171 -7.90 -1.69 -12.32
CA PHE A 171 -8.80 -2.19 -11.29
C PHE A 171 -9.68 -3.31 -11.88
N PHE A 172 -9.61 -4.46 -11.24
CA PHE A 172 -10.36 -5.64 -11.64
C PHE A 172 -11.50 -5.94 -10.66
N ARG A 173 -12.66 -6.22 -11.23
CA ARG A 173 -13.81 -6.68 -10.46
C ARG A 173 -14.50 -7.81 -11.23
N PRO A 174 -14.84 -8.93 -10.58
CA PRO A 174 -15.60 -10.01 -11.24
C PRO A 174 -16.91 -9.46 -11.85
N GLY A 175 -17.10 -9.72 -13.16
CA GLY A 175 -18.28 -9.28 -13.90
C GLY A 175 -18.23 -7.84 -14.44
N GLU A 176 -17.16 -7.10 -14.21
CA GLU A 176 -16.96 -5.76 -14.76
C GLU A 176 -15.72 -5.76 -15.68
N PRO A 177 -15.69 -4.94 -16.75
CA PRO A 177 -14.49 -4.75 -17.54
C PRO A 177 -13.41 -4.07 -16.70
N PRO A 178 -12.11 -4.39 -16.94
CA PRO A 178 -11.01 -3.68 -16.32
C PRO A 178 -11.10 -2.18 -16.58
N ARG A 179 -10.76 -1.38 -15.57
CA ARG A 179 -10.71 0.08 -15.71
C ARG A 179 -9.44 0.64 -15.08
N HIS A 180 -8.85 1.62 -15.73
CA HIS A 180 -7.70 2.32 -15.18
C HIS A 180 -8.16 3.26 -14.06
N VAL A 181 -7.53 3.14 -12.89
CA VAL A 181 -7.83 3.96 -11.71
C VAL A 181 -6.55 4.53 -11.10
N ARG A 182 -6.67 5.69 -10.48
CA ARG A 182 -5.62 6.24 -9.63
C ARG A 182 -5.87 5.79 -8.20
N PHE A 183 -5.18 4.74 -7.77
CA PHE A 183 -5.32 4.20 -6.41
C PHE A 183 -4.92 5.19 -5.32
N TYR A 184 -4.04 6.15 -5.64
CA TYR A 184 -3.66 7.21 -4.71
C TYR A 184 -4.84 8.06 -4.24
N ASP A 185 -5.88 8.22 -5.05
CA ASP A 185 -7.07 8.99 -4.70
C ASP A 185 -7.91 8.30 -3.61
N GLU A 186 -7.71 7.01 -3.37
CA GLU A 186 -8.35 6.25 -2.30
C GLU A 186 -7.77 6.58 -0.92
N ARG A 187 -6.52 7.06 -0.86
CA ARG A 187 -5.79 7.38 0.38
C ARG A 187 -5.96 6.26 1.40
N GLU A 188 -5.68 5.04 0.93
CA GLU A 188 -5.97 3.82 1.66
C GLU A 188 -5.08 3.69 2.91
N TRP A 189 -5.71 3.23 3.99
CA TRP A 189 -5.08 2.73 5.20
C TRP A 189 -5.41 1.26 5.34
N ARG A 190 -4.50 0.46 5.88
CA ARG A 190 -4.71 -0.98 6.07
C ARG A 190 -4.44 -1.44 7.49
N PHE A 191 -5.28 -2.38 7.92
CA PHE A 191 -4.95 -3.33 8.96
C PHE A 191 -4.57 -4.65 8.30
N VAL A 192 -3.41 -5.20 8.64
CA VAL A 192 -2.97 -6.53 8.23
C VAL A 192 -2.70 -7.32 9.51
N PRO A 193 -3.39 -8.46 9.74
CA PRO A 193 -3.18 -9.23 10.95
C PRO A 193 -1.76 -9.78 10.99
N VAL A 194 -1.14 -9.72 12.16
CA VAL A 194 0.14 -10.39 12.43
C VAL A 194 -0.20 -11.81 12.86
N GLU A 195 0.32 -12.80 12.16
CA GLU A 195 0.18 -14.18 12.62
C GLU A 195 0.78 -14.32 14.05
N ALA A 196 -0.01 -14.83 14.96
CA ALA A 196 0.44 -15.09 16.31
C ALA A 196 1.49 -16.21 16.26
N GLY A 197 2.77 -15.86 16.25
CA GLY A 197 3.86 -16.83 16.21
C GLY A 197 5.21 -16.29 15.76
N ASN A 198 5.28 -15.09 15.22
CA ASN A 198 6.52 -14.48 14.73
C ASN A 198 6.83 -13.13 15.41
N THR A 199 6.84 -13.10 16.74
CA THR A 199 7.42 -12.00 17.53
C THR A 199 8.75 -12.43 18.12
#